data_250c4ccda7fe91d002d270b39be36a33
#
_entry.id   250c4ccda7fe91d002d270b39be36a33
#
_cell.length_a   1.000
_cell.length_b   1.000
_cell.length_c   1.000
_cell.angle_alpha   90.00
_cell.angle_beta   90.00
_cell.angle_gamma   90.00
#
_symmetry.space_group_name_H-M   'P 1'
#
loop_
_entity.id
_entity.type
_entity.pdbx_description
1 polymer ?
#
loop_
_entity_poly.entity_id
_entity_poly.type
_entity_poly.pdbx_seq_one_letter_code
_entity_poly.pdbx_strand_id
1 'polypeptide(L)'
;MSSADTFNEQSEKLKTLLEYISQNSSFYQNKFIESQVDLAEITTISDLSKLPFTTKDDLAYHNDAFLCVPKSKVADFVTTSGTLSDPVAFYLTDSDVERLADNEAASFRMAGGSEADIYQLMTTIDRRFMAGLAYWMGVRKMGAGMIRVGPGAPFLQWDSILRFSPTVLIAIPSFIPRLIDYAIANNIDYQNSSVKSIICIGEPIRQNDFALNELGNRIVLQWDVQLFSTYASTEMSAAFTECTEGKGGHLNPDLLILEVLGEDSIPVKVGQCG
;
A
#
# COMPACT_ATOMS: atom_id res chain seq x y z
N MET A 1 5.13 -1.51 22.34
CA MET A 1 5.93 -0.27 22.40
C MET A 1 5.07 0.84 22.97
N SER A 2 5.62 1.72 23.83
CA SER A 2 4.92 2.93 24.22
C SER A 2 4.99 3.97 23.10
N SER A 3 4.12 4.98 23.10
CA SER A 3 4.18 6.08 22.12
C SER A 3 5.52 6.84 22.18
N ALA A 4 6.14 6.93 23.35
CA ALA A 4 7.46 7.54 23.53
C ALA A 4 8.58 6.70 22.89
N ASP A 5 8.52 5.38 23.00
CA ASP A 5 9.51 4.49 22.38
C ASP A 5 9.42 4.60 20.85
N THR A 6 8.21 4.59 20.29
CA THR A 6 7.97 4.78 18.84
C THR A 6 8.50 6.13 18.35
N PHE A 7 8.24 7.21 19.09
CA PHE A 7 8.73 8.55 18.75
C PHE A 7 10.26 8.61 18.69
N ASN A 8 10.93 8.03 19.69
CA ASN A 8 12.40 8.01 19.75
C ASN A 8 12.98 7.18 18.59
N GLU A 9 12.42 6.00 18.34
CA GLU A 9 12.88 5.13 17.25
C GLU A 9 12.68 5.78 15.87
N GLN A 10 11.52 6.39 15.62
CA GLN A 10 11.27 7.12 14.39
C GLN A 10 12.21 8.32 14.23
N SER A 11 12.54 9.04 15.30
CA SER A 11 13.48 10.16 15.26
C SER A 11 14.89 9.70 14.88
N GLU A 12 15.37 8.58 15.41
CA GLU A 12 16.67 8.02 15.02
C GLU A 12 16.68 7.50 13.56
N LYS A 13 15.61 6.84 13.14
CA LYS A 13 15.44 6.41 11.73
C LYS A 13 15.42 7.62 10.78
N LEU A 14 14.76 8.71 11.16
CA LEU A 14 14.73 9.95 10.37
C LEU A 14 16.14 10.52 10.18
N LYS A 15 16.93 10.65 11.26
CA LYS A 15 18.32 11.13 11.16
C LYS A 15 19.16 10.27 10.22
N THR A 16 19.08 8.96 10.39
CA THR A 16 19.79 8.00 9.54
C THR A 16 19.38 8.15 8.06
N LEU A 17 18.09 8.32 7.78
CA LEU A 17 17.57 8.53 6.43
C LEU A 17 18.09 9.85 5.84
N LEU A 18 18.02 10.95 6.58
CA LEU A 18 18.46 12.27 6.11
C LEU A 18 19.95 12.28 5.81
N GLU A 19 20.77 11.68 6.67
CA GLU A 19 22.20 11.50 6.42
C GLU A 19 22.45 10.69 5.15
N TYR A 20 21.76 9.57 4.97
CA TYR A 20 21.87 8.70 3.81
C TYR A 20 21.52 9.40 2.49
N ILE A 21 20.35 10.07 2.42
CA ILE A 21 19.92 10.74 1.19
C ILE A 21 20.72 11.99 0.87
N SER A 22 21.22 12.72 1.89
CA SER A 22 22.10 13.87 1.69
C SER A 22 23.46 13.51 1.09
N GLN A 23 23.92 12.28 1.31
CA GLN A 23 25.20 11.79 0.79
C GLN A 23 25.06 11.09 -0.55
N ASN A 24 23.91 10.47 -0.84
CA ASN A 24 23.77 9.54 -1.95
C ASN A 24 22.79 9.99 -3.04
N SER A 25 21.88 10.93 -2.78
CA SER A 25 20.92 11.45 -3.76
C SER A 25 21.32 12.85 -4.22
N SER A 26 21.62 13.03 -5.50
CA SER A 26 21.94 14.35 -6.04
C SER A 26 20.73 15.30 -5.98
N PHE A 27 19.50 14.77 -6.05
CA PHE A 27 18.28 15.57 -5.86
C PHE A 27 18.23 16.17 -4.46
N TYR A 28 18.37 15.35 -3.41
CA TYR A 28 18.27 15.83 -2.02
C TYR A 28 19.45 16.70 -1.61
N GLN A 29 20.66 16.46 -2.14
CA GLN A 29 21.81 17.35 -1.96
C GLN A 29 21.47 18.77 -2.41
N ASN A 30 20.97 18.92 -3.64
CA ASN A 30 20.59 20.21 -4.19
C ASN A 30 19.41 20.82 -3.43
N LYS A 31 18.37 20.02 -3.17
CA LYS A 31 17.14 20.47 -2.48
C LYS A 31 17.43 21.05 -1.09
N PHE A 32 18.28 20.41 -0.31
CA PHE A 32 18.66 20.89 1.02
C PHE A 32 19.51 22.16 0.96
N ILE A 33 20.42 22.28 -0.01
CA ILE A 33 21.22 23.51 -0.23
C ILE A 33 20.31 24.67 -0.63
N GLU A 34 19.44 24.47 -1.62
CA GLU A 34 18.53 25.50 -2.14
C GLU A 34 17.54 25.98 -1.07
N SER A 35 17.06 25.06 -0.22
CA SER A 35 16.15 25.35 0.87
C SER A 35 16.87 25.80 2.16
N GLN A 36 18.19 25.91 2.15
CA GLN A 36 19.01 26.33 3.29
C GLN A 36 18.76 25.50 4.56
N VAL A 37 18.53 24.17 4.39
CA VAL A 37 18.28 23.25 5.50
C VAL A 37 19.60 22.89 6.20
N ASP A 38 19.67 23.14 7.51
CA ASP A 38 20.73 22.58 8.35
C ASP A 38 20.23 21.24 8.94
N LEU A 39 20.74 20.13 8.44
CA LEU A 39 20.35 18.80 8.91
C LEU A 39 20.73 18.55 10.40
N ALA A 40 21.67 19.30 10.96
CA ALA A 40 22.01 19.21 12.37
C ALA A 40 20.87 19.73 13.30
N GLU A 41 19.99 20.57 12.77
CA GLU A 41 18.82 21.07 13.50
C GLU A 41 17.60 20.10 13.43
N ILE A 42 17.68 19.02 12.62
CA ILE A 42 16.64 18.01 12.54
C ILE A 42 16.97 16.89 13.50
N THR A 43 16.45 16.99 14.72
CA THR A 43 16.81 16.09 15.82
C THR A 43 15.71 15.08 16.17
N THR A 44 14.46 15.39 15.83
CA THR A 44 13.30 14.52 16.07
C THR A 44 12.30 14.61 14.93
N ILE A 45 11.29 13.73 14.92
CA ILE A 45 10.20 13.81 13.95
C ILE A 45 9.37 15.10 14.06
N SER A 46 9.43 15.81 15.17
CA SER A 46 8.79 17.13 15.33
C SER A 46 9.44 18.21 14.46
N ASP A 47 10.64 17.97 13.95
CA ASP A 47 11.37 18.91 13.09
C ASP A 47 11.06 18.71 11.59
N LEU A 48 10.18 17.78 11.22
CA LEU A 48 9.82 17.48 9.83
C LEU A 48 9.34 18.72 9.06
N SER A 49 8.64 19.64 9.73
CA SER A 49 8.17 20.90 9.14
C SER A 49 9.29 21.83 8.65
N LYS A 50 10.54 21.59 9.05
CA LYS A 50 11.72 22.33 8.56
C LYS A 50 12.24 21.80 7.23
N LEU A 51 11.79 20.60 6.81
CA LEU A 51 12.21 19.96 5.57
C LEU A 51 11.35 20.41 4.39
N PRO A 52 11.95 20.63 3.21
CA PRO A 52 11.19 20.95 2.00
C PRO A 52 10.38 19.74 1.53
N PHE A 53 9.18 19.99 1.00
CA PHE A 53 8.38 18.96 0.39
C PHE A 53 9.01 18.41 -0.90
N THR A 54 8.85 17.12 -1.13
CA THR A 54 9.07 16.49 -2.43
C THR A 54 7.71 16.34 -3.12
N THR A 55 7.60 16.86 -4.32
CA THR A 55 6.36 16.83 -5.09
C THR A 55 6.38 15.74 -6.17
N LYS A 56 5.22 15.46 -6.74
CA LYS A 56 5.12 14.53 -7.88
C LYS A 56 5.89 15.08 -9.11
N ASP A 57 5.92 16.38 -9.29
CA ASP A 57 6.67 17.04 -10.36
C ASP A 57 8.18 16.88 -10.15
N ASP A 58 8.67 17.00 -8.90
CA ASP A 58 10.07 16.71 -8.59
C ASP A 58 10.44 15.28 -9.03
N LEU A 59 9.59 14.30 -8.71
CA LEU A 59 9.79 12.90 -9.10
C LEU A 59 9.76 12.71 -10.63
N ALA A 60 8.88 13.40 -11.32
CA ALA A 60 8.75 13.29 -12.78
C ALA A 60 9.93 13.93 -13.52
N TYR A 61 10.38 15.12 -13.09
CA TYR A 61 11.43 15.87 -13.79
C TYR A 61 12.84 15.47 -13.40
N HIS A 62 13.05 14.94 -12.19
CA HIS A 62 14.37 14.64 -11.64
C HIS A 62 14.57 13.16 -11.29
N ASN A 63 13.77 12.26 -11.86
CA ASN A 63 13.61 10.86 -11.46
C ASN A 63 14.94 10.14 -11.12
N ASP A 64 15.93 10.14 -12.05
CA ASP A 64 17.22 9.48 -11.84
C ASP A 64 18.06 10.14 -10.73
N ALA A 65 17.81 11.41 -10.41
CA ALA A 65 18.56 12.14 -9.37
C ALA A 65 18.17 11.71 -7.95
N PHE A 66 17.03 11.03 -7.78
CA PHE A 66 16.63 10.45 -6.51
C PHE A 66 17.40 9.17 -6.17
N LEU A 67 17.99 8.51 -7.16
CA LEU A 67 18.63 7.21 -6.96
C LEU A 67 19.87 7.32 -6.05
N CYS A 68 19.85 6.58 -4.95
CA CYS A 68 20.90 6.56 -3.94
C CYS A 68 21.93 5.43 -4.15
N VAL A 69 21.73 4.58 -5.15
CA VAL A 69 22.59 3.43 -5.45
C VAL A 69 22.89 3.36 -6.95
N PRO A 70 23.97 2.70 -7.38
CA PRO A 70 24.19 2.42 -8.81
C PRO A 70 23.02 1.58 -9.38
N LYS A 71 22.60 1.85 -10.62
CA LYS A 71 21.52 1.09 -11.29
C LYS A 71 21.74 -0.43 -11.30
N SER A 72 22.99 -0.89 -11.22
CA SER A 72 23.33 -2.31 -11.09
C SER A 72 22.91 -2.96 -9.76
N LYS A 73 22.49 -2.17 -8.77
CA LYS A 73 21.96 -2.64 -7.49
C LYS A 73 20.43 -2.61 -7.43
N VAL A 74 19.79 -2.15 -8.50
CA VAL A 74 18.33 -2.15 -8.61
C VAL A 74 17.84 -3.56 -8.94
N ALA A 75 16.96 -4.08 -8.08
CA ALA A 75 16.36 -5.41 -8.22
C ALA A 75 15.06 -5.36 -9.02
N ASP A 76 14.26 -4.28 -8.87
CA ASP A 76 12.99 -4.13 -9.57
C ASP A 76 12.79 -2.69 -10.07
N PHE A 77 12.20 -2.57 -11.27
CA PHE A 77 11.89 -1.32 -11.95
C PHE A 77 10.38 -1.20 -12.08
N VAL A 78 9.77 -0.32 -11.29
CA VAL A 78 8.32 -0.14 -11.23
C VAL A 78 7.90 1.25 -11.67
N THR A 79 6.63 1.43 -12.00
CA THR A 79 6.09 2.75 -12.36
C THR A 79 4.74 2.98 -11.70
N THR A 80 4.41 4.26 -11.47
CA THR A 80 3.03 4.65 -11.16
C THR A 80 2.09 4.36 -12.33
N SER A 81 0.77 4.34 -12.08
CA SER A 81 -0.24 4.04 -13.10
C SER A 81 -0.33 5.10 -14.23
N GLY A 82 0.18 6.32 -14.00
CA GLY A 82 0.19 7.38 -15.02
C GLY A 82 -1.19 7.87 -15.45
N THR A 83 -2.22 7.77 -14.60
CA THR A 83 -3.61 8.13 -14.96
C THR A 83 -3.82 9.61 -15.24
N LEU A 84 -3.00 10.49 -14.67
CA LEU A 84 -3.12 11.95 -14.78
C LEU A 84 -1.89 12.64 -15.39
N SER A 85 -0.77 11.93 -15.52
CA SER A 85 0.51 12.40 -16.05
C SER A 85 1.36 11.23 -16.54
N ASP A 86 2.52 11.50 -17.12
CA ASP A 86 3.47 10.44 -17.45
C ASP A 86 3.81 9.60 -16.22
N PRO A 87 3.92 8.26 -16.37
CA PRO A 87 4.29 7.38 -15.27
C PRO A 87 5.66 7.73 -14.69
N VAL A 88 5.73 7.88 -13.37
CA VAL A 88 6.99 8.06 -12.65
C VAL A 88 7.60 6.68 -12.38
N ALA A 89 8.90 6.53 -12.67
CA ALA A 89 9.62 5.31 -12.36
C ALA A 89 10.14 5.31 -10.91
N PHE A 90 10.11 4.13 -10.29
CA PHE A 90 10.74 3.87 -9.00
C PHE A 90 11.70 2.70 -9.14
N TYR A 91 12.82 2.80 -8.46
CA TYR A 91 13.90 1.84 -8.50
C TYR A 91 14.03 1.20 -7.12
N LEU A 92 13.78 -0.09 -7.04
CA LEU A 92 13.80 -0.82 -5.79
C LEU A 92 15.05 -1.69 -5.71
N THR A 93 15.78 -1.57 -4.61
CA THR A 93 16.83 -2.53 -4.26
C THR A 93 16.21 -3.81 -3.70
N ASP A 94 17.01 -4.84 -3.51
CA ASP A 94 16.57 -6.08 -2.84
C ASP A 94 16.03 -5.79 -1.43
N SER A 95 16.66 -4.88 -0.70
CA SER A 95 16.18 -4.44 0.63
C SER A 95 14.83 -3.71 0.56
N ASP A 96 14.58 -2.91 -0.48
CA ASP A 96 13.29 -2.23 -0.66
C ASP A 96 12.19 -3.25 -0.97
N VAL A 97 12.48 -4.27 -1.78
CA VAL A 97 11.55 -5.36 -2.09
C VAL A 97 11.22 -6.17 -0.83
N GLU A 98 12.20 -6.48 0.01
CA GLU A 98 11.95 -7.14 1.31
C GLU A 98 11.14 -6.26 2.27
N ARG A 99 11.40 -4.94 2.29
CA ARG A 99 10.60 -3.99 3.08
C ARG A 99 9.13 -3.95 2.63
N LEU A 100 8.87 -4.00 1.32
CA LEU A 100 7.50 -4.13 0.79
C LEU A 100 6.84 -5.43 1.26
N ALA A 101 7.58 -6.54 1.25
CA ALA A 101 7.06 -7.82 1.74
C ALA A 101 6.71 -7.77 3.23
N ASP A 102 7.51 -7.08 4.06
CA ASP A 102 7.23 -6.87 5.48
C ASP A 102 5.96 -6.05 5.69
N ASN A 103 5.80 -4.96 4.94
CA ASN A 103 4.61 -4.11 5.01
C ASN A 103 3.34 -4.89 4.64
N GLU A 104 3.37 -5.63 3.53
CA GLU A 104 2.20 -6.39 3.09
C GLU A 104 1.87 -7.57 4.04
N ALA A 105 2.88 -8.24 4.56
CA ALA A 105 2.65 -9.29 5.57
C ALA A 105 2.00 -8.72 6.84
N ALA A 106 2.42 -7.53 7.29
CA ALA A 106 1.79 -6.84 8.42
C ALA A 106 0.35 -6.40 8.09
N SER A 107 0.13 -5.84 6.90
CA SER A 107 -1.18 -5.42 6.39
C SER A 107 -2.18 -6.57 6.33
N PHE A 108 -1.78 -7.72 5.79
CA PHE A 108 -2.66 -8.89 5.71
C PHE A 108 -2.97 -9.51 7.07
N ARG A 109 -1.99 -9.54 8.00
CA ARG A 109 -2.26 -9.93 9.39
C ARG A 109 -3.21 -8.98 10.09
N MET A 110 -3.13 -7.67 9.81
CA MET A 110 -4.06 -6.66 10.34
C MET A 110 -5.50 -6.95 9.89
N ALA A 111 -5.69 -7.37 8.64
CA ALA A 111 -6.97 -7.82 8.10
C ALA A 111 -7.39 -9.22 8.59
N GLY A 112 -6.73 -9.77 9.61
CA GLY A 112 -7.06 -11.07 10.19
C GLY A 112 -6.46 -12.28 9.45
N GLY A 113 -5.60 -12.06 8.46
CA GLY A 113 -4.96 -13.12 7.69
C GLY A 113 -3.92 -13.93 8.49
N SER A 114 -3.77 -15.19 8.14
CA SER A 114 -2.89 -16.16 8.77
C SER A 114 -2.17 -17.05 7.77
N GLU A 115 -1.27 -17.91 8.25
CA GLU A 115 -0.59 -18.93 7.45
C GLU A 115 -1.54 -20.03 6.93
N ALA A 116 -2.72 -20.18 7.53
CA ALA A 116 -3.73 -21.14 7.11
C ALA A 116 -4.57 -20.67 5.90
N ASP A 117 -4.42 -19.40 5.50
CA ASP A 117 -5.20 -18.83 4.42
C ASP A 117 -4.61 -19.12 3.04
N ILE A 118 -5.48 -19.14 2.04
CA ILE A 118 -5.13 -19.16 0.64
C ILE A 118 -5.67 -17.88 0.00
N TYR A 119 -4.76 -17.06 -0.53
CA TYR A 119 -5.09 -15.81 -1.18
C TYR A 119 -5.25 -16.01 -2.69
N GLN A 120 -6.22 -15.34 -3.31
CA GLN A 120 -6.31 -15.22 -4.76
C GLN A 120 -6.03 -13.78 -5.18
N LEU A 121 -4.96 -13.58 -5.95
CA LEU A 121 -4.60 -12.29 -6.51
C LEU A 121 -5.36 -12.05 -7.81
N MET A 122 -6.27 -11.08 -7.79
CA MET A 122 -7.13 -10.71 -8.92
C MET A 122 -6.66 -9.42 -9.61
N THR A 123 -5.42 -9.01 -9.36
CA THR A 123 -4.75 -7.90 -10.03
C THR A 123 -3.46 -8.37 -10.70
N THR A 124 -2.84 -7.51 -11.51
CA THR A 124 -1.60 -7.84 -12.21
C THR A 124 -0.43 -8.02 -11.26
N ILE A 125 0.51 -8.93 -11.60
CA ILE A 125 1.81 -9.06 -10.95
C ILE A 125 2.94 -8.57 -11.87
N ASP A 126 2.62 -8.32 -13.12
CA ASP A 126 3.51 -7.85 -14.19
C ASP A 126 3.30 -6.36 -14.48
N ARG A 127 3.76 -5.87 -15.65
CA ARG A 127 3.56 -4.52 -16.17
C ARG A 127 4.13 -3.41 -15.28
N ARG A 128 5.21 -3.72 -14.55
CA ARG A 128 5.87 -2.77 -13.63
C ARG A 128 4.98 -2.32 -12.48
N PHE A 129 3.97 -3.13 -12.12
CA PHE A 129 3.06 -2.84 -11.02
C PHE A 129 3.65 -3.33 -9.71
N MET A 130 4.13 -2.41 -8.88
CA MET A 130 4.83 -2.69 -7.62
C MET A 130 4.01 -3.55 -6.67
N ALA A 131 2.74 -3.22 -6.48
CA ALA A 131 1.91 -3.86 -5.47
C ALA A 131 1.66 -5.35 -5.77
N GLY A 132 1.60 -5.77 -7.04
CA GLY A 132 1.37 -7.17 -7.39
C GLY A 132 2.46 -8.09 -6.87
N LEU A 133 3.72 -7.71 -7.02
CA LEU A 133 4.88 -8.42 -6.46
C LEU A 133 4.90 -8.34 -4.93
N ALA A 134 4.65 -7.13 -4.38
CA ALA A 134 4.60 -6.91 -2.94
C ALA A 134 3.57 -7.82 -2.26
N TYR A 135 2.35 -7.94 -2.82
CA TYR A 135 1.31 -8.83 -2.30
C TYR A 135 1.76 -10.29 -2.30
N TRP A 136 2.34 -10.77 -3.40
CA TRP A 136 2.84 -12.14 -3.46
C TRP A 136 3.91 -12.42 -2.41
N MET A 137 4.87 -11.50 -2.27
CA MET A 137 5.95 -11.65 -1.30
C MET A 137 5.44 -11.54 0.15
N GLY A 138 4.50 -10.63 0.42
CA GLY A 138 3.88 -10.48 1.73
C GLY A 138 3.13 -11.73 2.17
N VAL A 139 2.29 -12.31 1.30
CA VAL A 139 1.58 -13.57 1.56
C VAL A 139 2.56 -14.72 1.79
N ARG A 140 3.60 -14.83 0.95
CA ARG A 140 4.65 -15.82 1.13
C ARG A 140 5.38 -15.65 2.48
N LYS A 141 5.68 -14.41 2.87
CA LYS A 141 6.34 -14.08 4.16
C LYS A 141 5.47 -14.42 5.37
N MET A 142 4.15 -14.39 5.21
CA MET A 142 3.20 -14.89 6.22
C MET A 142 3.19 -16.41 6.34
N GLY A 143 3.71 -17.15 5.37
CA GLY A 143 3.58 -18.61 5.28
C GLY A 143 2.28 -19.09 4.60
N ALA A 144 1.47 -18.16 4.07
CA ALA A 144 0.20 -18.45 3.40
C ALA A 144 0.37 -18.80 1.91
N GLY A 145 -0.64 -19.44 1.32
CA GLY A 145 -0.67 -19.77 -0.10
C GLY A 145 -1.20 -18.62 -0.97
N MET A 146 -0.73 -18.50 -2.23
CA MET A 146 -1.29 -17.55 -3.18
C MET A 146 -1.51 -18.14 -4.57
N ILE A 147 -2.72 -17.91 -5.09
CA ILE A 147 -3.14 -18.20 -6.47
C ILE A 147 -3.02 -16.90 -7.25
N ARG A 148 -2.20 -16.87 -8.31
CA ARG A 148 -1.97 -15.69 -9.16
C ARG A 148 -2.80 -15.80 -10.42
N VAL A 149 -4.05 -15.33 -10.38
CA VAL A 149 -4.98 -15.37 -11.51
C VAL A 149 -4.80 -14.17 -12.44
N GLY A 150 -4.48 -13.01 -11.84
CA GLY A 150 -4.39 -11.76 -12.59
C GLY A 150 -5.77 -11.08 -12.78
N PRO A 151 -5.82 -9.92 -13.48
CA PRO A 151 -7.03 -9.13 -13.62
C PRO A 151 -8.01 -9.69 -14.65
N GLY A 152 -9.30 -9.35 -14.48
CA GLY A 152 -10.36 -9.61 -15.45
C GLY A 152 -10.88 -11.04 -15.49
N ALA A 153 -11.56 -11.41 -16.58
CA ALA A 153 -12.07 -12.75 -16.88
C ALA A 153 -12.79 -13.46 -15.71
N PRO A 154 -14.07 -13.12 -15.39
CA PRO A 154 -14.80 -13.72 -14.27
C PRO A 154 -14.80 -15.26 -14.27
N PHE A 155 -14.83 -15.88 -15.45
CA PHE A 155 -14.80 -17.34 -15.58
C PHE A 155 -13.50 -17.94 -15.00
N LEU A 156 -12.34 -17.29 -15.25
CA LEU A 156 -11.05 -17.75 -14.77
C LEU A 156 -10.92 -17.56 -13.25
N GLN A 157 -11.49 -16.48 -12.73
CA GLN A 157 -11.55 -16.25 -11.28
C GLN A 157 -12.34 -17.37 -10.59
N TRP A 158 -13.53 -17.71 -11.12
CA TRP A 158 -14.35 -18.77 -10.57
C TRP A 158 -13.77 -20.17 -10.77
N ASP A 159 -13.14 -20.47 -11.92
CA ASP A 159 -12.40 -21.72 -12.07
C ASP A 159 -11.37 -21.91 -10.94
N SER A 160 -10.64 -20.83 -10.64
CA SER A 160 -9.64 -20.84 -9.58
C SER A 160 -10.25 -20.97 -8.17
N ILE A 161 -11.36 -20.25 -7.90
CA ILE A 161 -12.06 -20.35 -6.61
C ILE A 161 -12.59 -21.75 -6.38
N LEU A 162 -13.24 -22.36 -7.36
CA LEU A 162 -13.80 -23.70 -7.24
C LEU A 162 -12.73 -24.80 -7.16
N ARG A 163 -11.59 -24.60 -7.83
CA ARG A 163 -10.50 -25.58 -7.89
C ARG A 163 -9.60 -25.56 -6.67
N PHE A 164 -9.27 -24.39 -6.14
CA PHE A 164 -8.24 -24.20 -5.13
C PHE A 164 -8.76 -23.69 -3.79
N SER A 165 -10.04 -23.36 -3.71
CA SER A 165 -10.73 -22.94 -2.48
C SER A 165 -10.00 -21.80 -1.71
N PRO A 166 -9.68 -20.65 -2.35
CA PRO A 166 -9.10 -19.51 -1.63
C PRO A 166 -10.05 -19.00 -0.55
N THR A 167 -9.47 -18.53 0.55
CA THR A 167 -10.22 -17.92 1.66
C THR A 167 -10.25 -16.40 1.58
N VAL A 168 -9.27 -15.80 0.90
CA VAL A 168 -9.12 -14.34 0.78
C VAL A 168 -8.92 -13.95 -0.69
N LEU A 169 -9.66 -12.94 -1.15
CA LEU A 169 -9.44 -12.32 -2.46
C LEU A 169 -8.69 -10.98 -2.28
N ILE A 170 -7.73 -10.68 -3.15
CA ILE A 170 -7.14 -9.35 -3.31
C ILE A 170 -7.66 -8.78 -4.62
N ALA A 171 -8.51 -7.76 -4.55
CA ALA A 171 -9.28 -7.32 -5.71
C ALA A 171 -9.58 -5.81 -5.71
N ILE A 172 -9.81 -5.28 -6.92
CA ILE A 172 -10.44 -3.96 -7.09
C ILE A 172 -11.95 -4.14 -6.83
N PRO A 173 -12.55 -3.40 -5.88
CA PRO A 173 -13.93 -3.63 -5.44
C PRO A 173 -14.97 -3.57 -6.56
N SER A 174 -14.82 -2.67 -7.54
CA SER A 174 -15.76 -2.54 -8.67
C SER A 174 -15.82 -3.77 -9.57
N PHE A 175 -14.85 -4.67 -9.48
CA PHE A 175 -14.87 -5.94 -10.20
C PHE A 175 -15.75 -7.02 -9.52
N ILE A 176 -15.95 -6.93 -8.21
CA ILE A 176 -16.68 -7.96 -7.43
C ILE A 176 -18.14 -8.11 -7.86
N PRO A 177 -18.93 -7.03 -8.09
CA PRO A 177 -20.29 -7.20 -8.63
C PRO A 177 -20.35 -7.98 -9.96
N ARG A 178 -19.38 -7.75 -10.86
CA ARG A 178 -19.27 -8.50 -12.13
C ARG A 178 -18.95 -9.97 -11.90
N LEU A 179 -18.16 -10.26 -10.87
CA LEU A 179 -17.86 -11.64 -10.47
C LEU A 179 -19.11 -12.36 -9.93
N ILE A 180 -19.92 -11.66 -9.14
CA ILE A 180 -21.21 -12.15 -8.62
C ILE A 180 -22.22 -12.37 -9.77
N ASP A 181 -22.38 -11.37 -10.65
CA ASP A 181 -23.28 -11.46 -11.80
C ASP A 181 -22.94 -12.66 -12.69
N TYR A 182 -21.64 -12.92 -12.91
CA TYR A 182 -21.19 -14.11 -13.65
C TYR A 182 -21.56 -15.41 -12.92
N ALA A 183 -21.39 -15.47 -11.58
CA ALA A 183 -21.73 -16.64 -10.81
C ALA A 183 -23.24 -16.95 -10.89
N ILE A 184 -24.09 -15.93 -10.76
CA ILE A 184 -25.54 -16.05 -10.90
C ILE A 184 -25.92 -16.58 -12.30
N ALA A 185 -25.36 -15.99 -13.36
CA ALA A 185 -25.64 -16.37 -14.74
C ALA A 185 -25.20 -17.82 -15.09
N ASN A 186 -24.22 -18.35 -14.35
CA ASN A 186 -23.67 -19.70 -14.58
C ASN A 186 -24.07 -20.71 -13.49
N ASN A 187 -25.03 -20.37 -12.60
CA ASN A 187 -25.50 -21.22 -11.50
C ASN A 187 -24.36 -21.68 -10.57
N ILE A 188 -23.37 -20.82 -10.31
CA ILE A 188 -22.32 -21.08 -9.34
C ILE A 188 -22.84 -20.70 -7.95
N ASP A 189 -22.73 -21.62 -6.99
CA ASP A 189 -23.08 -21.35 -5.60
C ASP A 189 -21.96 -20.53 -4.94
N TYR A 190 -21.96 -19.23 -5.20
CA TYR A 190 -20.94 -18.31 -4.70
C TYR A 190 -21.09 -18.01 -3.22
N GLN A 191 -22.31 -18.09 -2.68
CA GLN A 191 -22.60 -17.81 -1.26
C GLN A 191 -21.98 -18.87 -0.34
N ASN A 192 -21.91 -20.11 -0.77
CA ASN A 192 -21.26 -21.21 -0.04
C ASN A 192 -19.82 -21.47 -0.53
N SER A 193 -19.20 -20.51 -1.23
CA SER A 193 -17.78 -20.63 -1.62
C SER A 193 -16.85 -20.57 -0.41
N SER A 194 -15.58 -20.94 -0.64
CA SER A 194 -14.54 -20.87 0.40
C SER A 194 -14.14 -19.44 0.81
N VAL A 195 -14.53 -18.44 0.03
CA VAL A 195 -14.13 -17.03 0.23
C VAL A 195 -14.79 -16.46 1.48
N LYS A 196 -13.97 -15.94 2.39
CA LYS A 196 -14.42 -15.33 3.66
C LYS A 196 -14.22 -13.83 3.67
N SER A 197 -13.21 -13.34 2.95
CA SER A 197 -12.87 -11.91 2.97
C SER A 197 -12.28 -11.43 1.64
N ILE A 198 -12.36 -10.11 1.44
CA ILE A 198 -11.82 -9.41 0.28
C ILE A 198 -10.97 -8.23 0.76
N ILE A 199 -9.69 -8.24 0.42
CA ILE A 199 -8.80 -7.08 0.55
C ILE A 199 -9.07 -6.17 -0.65
N CYS A 200 -9.70 -5.03 -0.39
CA CYS A 200 -10.12 -4.05 -1.37
C CYS A 200 -9.01 -3.05 -1.65
N ILE A 201 -8.51 -3.02 -2.88
CA ILE A 201 -7.40 -2.18 -3.31
C ILE A 201 -7.81 -1.21 -4.43
N GLY A 202 -7.16 -0.05 -4.49
CA GLY A 202 -7.27 0.90 -5.62
C GLY A 202 -8.55 1.73 -5.66
N GLU A 203 -9.58 1.39 -4.92
CA GLU A 203 -10.86 2.12 -4.85
C GLU A 203 -11.40 2.14 -3.42
N PRO A 204 -12.02 3.25 -2.96
CA PRO A 204 -12.61 3.32 -1.63
C PRO A 204 -13.89 2.47 -1.54
N ILE A 205 -14.05 1.79 -0.40
CA ILE A 205 -15.30 1.07 -0.04
C ILE A 205 -16.00 1.69 1.15
N ARG A 206 -15.46 2.77 1.72
CA ARG A 206 -16.03 3.48 2.87
C ARG A 206 -16.29 4.95 2.58
N GLN A 207 -17.23 5.50 3.34
CA GLN A 207 -17.50 6.93 3.44
C GLN A 207 -16.61 7.58 4.52
N ASN A 208 -16.70 8.91 4.68
CA ASN A 208 -15.92 9.65 5.66
C ASN A 208 -16.25 9.29 7.13
N ASP A 209 -17.44 8.76 7.39
CA ASP A 209 -17.88 8.27 8.69
C ASP A 209 -17.54 6.79 8.94
N PHE A 210 -16.72 6.20 8.06
CA PHE A 210 -16.31 4.80 8.02
C PHE A 210 -17.42 3.79 7.68
N ALA A 211 -18.68 4.20 7.47
CA ALA A 211 -19.70 3.31 6.93
C ALA A 211 -19.30 2.82 5.53
N LEU A 212 -19.78 1.64 5.16
CA LEU A 212 -19.60 1.17 3.78
C LEU A 212 -20.31 2.15 2.82
N ASN A 213 -19.64 2.47 1.72
CA ASN A 213 -20.23 3.23 0.63
C ASN A 213 -21.23 2.35 -0.17
N GLU A 214 -21.82 2.90 -1.22
CA GLU A 214 -22.79 2.17 -2.05
C GLU A 214 -22.20 0.87 -2.63
N LEU A 215 -20.96 0.91 -3.10
CA LEU A 215 -20.28 -0.26 -3.66
C LEU A 215 -20.03 -1.34 -2.60
N GLY A 216 -19.49 -0.94 -1.44
CA GLY A 216 -19.25 -1.86 -0.32
C GLY A 216 -20.53 -2.50 0.16
N ASN A 217 -21.61 -1.71 0.34
CA ASN A 217 -22.92 -2.22 0.72
C ASN A 217 -23.49 -3.19 -0.32
N ARG A 218 -23.38 -2.87 -1.61
CA ARG A 218 -23.83 -3.77 -2.69
C ARG A 218 -23.16 -5.13 -2.63
N ILE A 219 -21.87 -5.17 -2.33
CA ILE A 219 -21.10 -6.43 -2.22
C ILE A 219 -21.60 -7.27 -1.06
N VAL A 220 -21.61 -6.71 0.17
CA VAL A 220 -21.95 -7.48 1.37
C VAL A 220 -23.43 -7.90 1.45
N LEU A 221 -24.32 -7.18 0.78
CA LEU A 221 -25.72 -7.57 0.65
C LEU A 221 -25.92 -8.80 -0.24
N GLN A 222 -25.02 -9.05 -1.18
CA GLN A 222 -25.09 -10.15 -2.12
C GLN A 222 -24.23 -11.34 -1.71
N TRP A 223 -23.09 -11.08 -1.07
CA TRP A 223 -22.12 -12.11 -0.70
C TRP A 223 -21.67 -11.92 0.74
N ASP A 224 -21.85 -12.94 1.56
CA ASP A 224 -21.47 -12.92 2.98
C ASP A 224 -19.95 -13.01 3.14
N VAL A 225 -19.29 -11.89 2.91
CA VAL A 225 -17.83 -11.74 3.00
C VAL A 225 -17.44 -10.48 3.78
N GLN A 226 -16.34 -10.52 4.49
CA GLN A 226 -15.74 -9.35 5.12
C GLN A 226 -14.97 -8.51 4.07
N LEU A 227 -15.13 -7.19 4.11
CA LEU A 227 -14.37 -6.27 3.27
C LEU A 227 -13.35 -5.52 4.11
N PHE A 228 -12.12 -5.46 3.62
CA PHE A 228 -11.02 -4.70 4.22
C PHE A 228 -10.53 -3.65 3.24
N SER A 229 -10.61 -2.38 3.61
CA SER A 229 -10.08 -1.28 2.80
C SER A 229 -8.57 -1.19 2.95
N THR A 230 -7.88 -0.92 1.84
CA THR A 230 -6.46 -0.67 1.82
C THR A 230 -6.16 0.62 1.05
N TYR A 231 -5.45 1.54 1.68
CA TYR A 231 -4.88 2.72 1.04
C TYR A 231 -3.38 2.51 0.82
N ALA A 232 -2.93 2.69 -0.41
CA ALA A 232 -1.53 2.54 -0.78
C ALA A 232 -1.15 3.50 -1.90
N SER A 233 0.12 3.88 -1.97
CA SER A 233 0.69 4.53 -3.13
C SER A 233 2.10 4.02 -3.43
N THR A 234 2.48 4.07 -4.71
CA THR A 234 3.83 3.70 -5.13
C THR A 234 4.87 4.63 -4.51
N GLU A 235 4.55 5.91 -4.40
CA GLU A 235 5.42 6.97 -3.89
C GLU A 235 5.82 6.74 -2.43
N MET A 236 4.90 6.32 -1.57
CA MET A 236 5.22 6.04 -0.17
C MET A 236 5.71 4.61 0.07
N SER A 237 5.61 3.72 -0.94
CA SER A 237 6.04 2.31 -0.85
C SER A 237 5.53 1.59 0.40
N ALA A 238 4.28 1.85 0.76
CA ALA A 238 3.60 1.28 1.91
C ALA A 238 2.09 1.21 1.68
N ALA A 239 1.41 0.42 2.51
CA ALA A 239 -0.04 0.30 2.53
C ALA A 239 -0.56 0.45 3.96
N PHE A 240 -1.76 1.02 4.09
CA PHE A 240 -2.53 1.08 5.32
C PHE A 240 -3.77 0.21 5.14
N THR A 241 -3.83 -0.91 5.82
CA THR A 241 -4.96 -1.82 5.75
C THR A 241 -5.76 -1.76 7.05
N GLU A 242 -7.08 -1.72 6.95
CA GLU A 242 -7.95 -1.73 8.12
C GLU A 242 -8.01 -3.12 8.78
N CYS A 243 -8.33 -3.14 10.07
CA CYS A 243 -8.69 -4.35 10.81
C CYS A 243 -10.20 -4.59 10.77
N THR A 244 -10.67 -5.59 11.52
CA THR A 244 -12.10 -5.96 11.63
C THR A 244 -13.00 -4.84 12.16
N GLU A 245 -12.45 -3.82 12.83
CA GLU A 245 -13.20 -2.65 13.28
C GLU A 245 -13.65 -1.74 12.14
N GLY A 246 -12.95 -1.76 10.99
CA GLY A 246 -13.30 -1.01 9.79
C GLY A 246 -13.32 0.51 9.96
N LYS A 247 -12.44 1.05 10.83
CA LYS A 247 -12.39 2.47 11.19
C LYS A 247 -11.07 3.14 10.75
N GLY A 248 -10.63 2.84 9.54
CA GLY A 248 -9.42 3.37 8.95
C GLY A 248 -8.26 2.37 8.95
N GLY A 249 -7.24 2.67 8.14
CA GLY A 249 -6.07 1.83 7.98
C GLY A 249 -5.06 1.99 9.10
N HIS A 250 -4.36 0.92 9.42
CA HIS A 250 -3.27 0.92 10.38
C HIS A 250 -1.96 1.27 9.71
N LEU A 251 -1.25 2.22 10.30
CA LEU A 251 0.11 2.57 9.94
C LEU A 251 1.08 1.54 10.53
N ASN A 252 2.08 1.13 9.75
CA ASN A 252 3.25 0.45 10.30
C ASN A 252 4.30 1.50 10.73
N PRO A 253 4.44 1.79 12.04
CA PRO A 253 5.31 2.86 12.51
C PRO A 253 6.80 2.57 12.31
N ASP A 254 7.17 1.32 12.08
CA ASP A 254 8.56 0.93 11.79
C ASP A 254 9.00 1.32 10.37
N LEU A 255 8.05 1.52 9.47
CA LEU A 255 8.31 1.74 8.05
C LEU A 255 8.01 3.16 7.58
N LEU A 256 7.12 3.88 8.25
CA LEU A 256 6.62 5.16 7.77
C LEU A 256 6.30 6.12 8.91
N ILE A 257 6.63 7.39 8.72
CA ILE A 257 6.17 8.52 9.53
C ILE A 257 5.04 9.19 8.76
N LEU A 258 3.89 9.40 9.40
CA LEU A 258 2.74 10.07 8.81
C LEU A 258 2.47 11.39 9.52
N GLU A 259 2.40 12.48 8.76
CA GLU A 259 1.87 13.77 9.21
C GLU A 259 0.60 14.10 8.45
N VAL A 260 -0.39 14.64 9.15
CA VAL A 260 -1.61 15.19 8.55
C VAL A 260 -1.48 16.71 8.62
N LEU A 261 -1.43 17.36 7.45
CA LEU A 261 -1.17 18.79 7.32
C LEU A 261 -2.43 19.52 6.87
N GLY A 262 -2.67 20.71 7.43
CA GLY A 262 -3.70 21.62 6.95
C GLY A 262 -3.31 22.33 5.65
N GLU A 263 -4.19 23.17 5.12
CA GLU A 263 -3.94 23.96 3.91
C GLU A 263 -2.74 24.93 4.05
N ASP A 264 -2.39 25.29 5.28
CA ASP A 264 -1.21 26.09 5.64
C ASP A 264 0.08 25.27 5.74
N SER A 265 0.04 23.97 5.43
CA SER A 265 1.16 23.04 5.58
C SER A 265 1.64 22.86 7.02
N ILE A 266 0.80 23.18 8.01
CA ILE A 266 1.08 22.98 9.43
C ILE A 266 0.35 21.71 9.91
N PRO A 267 0.96 20.88 10.79
CA PRO A 267 0.30 19.71 11.35
C PRO A 267 -1.01 20.07 12.05
N VAL A 268 -2.09 19.40 11.68
CA VAL A 268 -3.41 19.60 12.30
C VAL A 268 -3.47 19.00 13.70
N LYS A 269 -4.39 19.49 14.52
CA LYS A 269 -4.64 18.91 15.85
C LYS A 269 -5.37 17.57 15.70
N VAL A 270 -5.20 16.70 16.70
CA VAL A 270 -5.89 15.41 16.77
C VAL A 270 -7.40 15.59 16.61
N GLY A 271 -8.00 14.86 15.67
CA GLY A 271 -9.42 14.93 15.34
C GLY A 271 -9.81 15.97 14.29
N GLN A 272 -8.85 16.70 13.74
CA GLN A 272 -9.07 17.59 12.59
C GLN A 272 -8.68 16.89 11.28
N CYS A 273 -9.33 17.27 10.18
CA CYS A 273 -8.93 16.88 8.83
C CYS A 273 -7.79 17.76 8.32
N GLY A 274 -6.95 17.19 7.46
CA GLY A 274 -5.89 17.88 6.73
C GLY A 274 -5.82 17.38 5.30
#